data_5884b45779ae38c807c9b4c814238cc5
#
_entry.id   5884b45779ae38c807c9b4c814238cc5
#
_cell.length_a   1.000
_cell.length_b   1.000
_cell.length_c   1.000
_cell.angle_alpha   90.00
_cell.angle_beta   90.00
_cell.angle_gamma   90.00
#
_symmetry.space_group_name_H-M   'P 1'
#
loop_
_entity.id
_entity.type
_entity.pdbx_description
1 polymer ?
#
loop_
_entity_poly.entity_id
_entity_poly.type
_entity_poly.pdbx_seq_one_letter_code
_entity_poly.pdbx_strand_id
1 'polypeptide(L)'
;MGTLIQTLLLMVGAALGSPLQEAPVATEQAVSVELTLEPSEVRAGMFFDGATVRVSAQVPEGLGVTVSCVGPEGSVVLNRKGKALGLIWMNVGEVEIDGAPALYLLHTSGELGGPATDSALANLGVGYVALEHRATIRGIPGEGEEGHFFREFVSLKESDGLYSTSAGSVESEPGAEGMVRVWTELRLPAKTPPGEYRILAHGFAGEDGTLLGSAPLRVVQVGMAASIHNLATEHGLLYGILAVVVAIVVGLLTGVLFGLGSKKAH
;
A
#
# COMPACT_ATOMS: atom_id res chain seq x y z
N MET A 1 67.30 -42.97 41.70
CA MET A 1 66.11 -43.75 41.55
C MET A 1 64.98 -42.74 41.17
N GLY A 2 64.52 -42.71 40.00
CA GLY A 2 63.36 -41.82 39.60
C GLY A 2 63.60 -40.99 38.37
N THR A 3 63.99 -41.59 37.25
CA THR A 3 64.04 -40.86 35.95
C THR A 3 63.82 -41.82 34.81
N LEU A 4 62.62 -42.48 34.73
CA LEU A 4 62.31 -43.38 33.63
C LEU A 4 60.81 -43.61 33.38
N ILE A 5 59.93 -42.60 33.71
CA ILE A 5 58.45 -42.69 33.45
C ILE A 5 57.93 -41.45 32.71
N GLN A 6 58.75 -40.69 32.03
CA GLN A 6 58.29 -39.43 31.39
C GLN A 6 58.48 -39.37 29.86
N THR A 7 58.70 -40.50 29.20
CA THR A 7 58.96 -40.51 27.74
C THR A 7 58.02 -41.44 26.93
N LEU A 8 56.79 -41.69 27.41
CA LEU A 8 55.85 -42.52 26.63
C LEU A 8 54.44 -41.96 26.55
N LEU A 9 54.28 -40.63 26.47
CA LEU A 9 52.93 -40.02 26.26
C LEU A 9 52.95 -38.86 25.29
N LEU A 10 53.70 -38.95 24.21
CA LEU A 10 53.80 -37.87 23.21
C LEU A 10 53.79 -38.37 21.76
N MET A 11 53.05 -39.43 21.45
CA MET A 11 52.89 -39.91 20.07
C MET A 11 51.50 -40.52 19.80
N VAL A 12 50.40 -39.88 20.25
CA VAL A 12 49.05 -40.20 19.71
C VAL A 12 48.28 -38.86 19.69
N GLY A 13 48.30 -38.17 18.57
CA GLY A 13 47.51 -36.92 18.48
C GLY A 13 47.73 -36.14 17.19
N ALA A 14 48.05 -36.81 16.10
CA ALA A 14 48.18 -36.15 14.80
C ALA A 14 47.46 -36.97 13.74
N ALA A 15 46.13 -37.03 13.81
CA ALA A 15 45.33 -37.49 12.70
C ALA A 15 43.93 -36.87 12.77
N LEU A 16 43.57 -36.17 11.70
CA LEU A 16 42.20 -35.87 11.29
C LEU A 16 41.56 -34.62 11.91
N GLY A 17 41.97 -33.49 11.45
CA GLY A 17 41.20 -32.27 11.40
C GLY A 17 41.34 -31.64 10.03
N SER A 18 40.74 -32.24 8.98
CA SER A 18 40.50 -31.51 7.73
C SER A 18 39.50 -30.41 8.03
N PRO A 19 39.80 -29.15 7.72
CA PRO A 19 38.78 -28.12 7.79
C PRO A 19 37.70 -28.50 6.77
N LEU A 20 36.45 -28.66 7.25
CA LEU A 20 35.27 -28.67 6.38
C LEU A 20 35.32 -27.33 5.63
N GLN A 21 35.70 -27.43 4.39
CA GLN A 21 35.62 -26.35 3.43
C GLN A 21 34.13 -26.07 3.26
N GLU A 22 33.63 -25.07 3.98
CA GLU A 22 32.29 -24.49 3.78
C GLU A 22 32.25 -24.10 2.31
N ALA A 23 31.48 -24.83 1.52
CA ALA A 23 31.17 -24.46 0.14
C ALA A 23 30.57 -23.04 0.22
N PRO A 24 31.01 -22.11 -0.65
CA PRO A 24 30.38 -20.81 -0.69
C PRO A 24 28.89 -21.04 -0.98
N VAL A 25 28.05 -20.65 -0.02
CA VAL A 25 26.61 -20.50 -0.26
C VAL A 25 26.54 -19.52 -1.41
N ALA A 26 26.12 -19.99 -2.58
CA ALA A 26 25.83 -19.15 -3.71
C ALA A 26 24.78 -18.17 -3.22
N THR A 27 25.21 -16.95 -2.92
CA THR A 27 24.30 -15.83 -2.70
C THR A 27 23.61 -15.64 -4.03
N GLU A 28 22.39 -16.16 -4.14
CA GLU A 28 21.49 -15.91 -5.25
C GLU A 28 21.38 -14.38 -5.32
N GLN A 29 22.04 -13.82 -6.32
CA GLN A 29 22.04 -12.38 -6.55
C GLN A 29 20.60 -12.02 -6.87
N ALA A 30 19.88 -11.50 -5.89
CA ALA A 30 18.57 -10.92 -6.10
C ALA A 30 18.74 -9.86 -7.21
N VAL A 31 18.12 -10.11 -8.36
CA VAL A 31 18.12 -9.18 -9.49
C VAL A 31 17.41 -7.93 -9.01
N SER A 32 18.18 -6.92 -8.64
CA SER A 32 17.62 -5.62 -8.25
C SER A 32 17.33 -4.82 -9.50
N VAL A 33 16.06 -4.66 -9.82
CA VAL A 33 15.56 -3.90 -10.97
C VAL A 33 15.24 -2.48 -10.53
N GLU A 34 15.75 -1.50 -11.25
CA GLU A 34 15.38 -0.09 -11.05
C GLU A 34 14.02 0.19 -11.67
N LEU A 35 13.10 0.72 -10.85
CA LEU A 35 11.77 1.16 -11.29
C LEU A 35 11.80 2.64 -11.61
N THR A 36 11.38 3.00 -12.82
CA THR A 36 11.19 4.40 -13.23
C THR A 36 9.72 4.78 -13.11
N LEU A 37 9.43 5.87 -12.39
CA LEU A 37 8.09 6.39 -12.18
C LEU A 37 7.91 7.75 -12.87
N GLU A 38 6.85 7.90 -13.63
CA GLU A 38 6.48 9.15 -14.31
C GLU A 38 4.99 9.48 -14.08
N PRO A 39 4.69 10.47 -13.24
CA PRO A 39 5.56 11.24 -12.36
C PRO A 39 5.92 10.47 -11.07
N SER A 40 7.01 10.84 -10.40
CA SER A 40 7.38 10.32 -9.07
C SER A 40 6.70 11.05 -7.91
N GLU A 41 6.07 12.21 -8.19
CA GLU A 41 5.27 12.98 -7.25
C GLU A 41 3.94 13.38 -7.89
N VAL A 42 2.85 13.10 -7.20
CA VAL A 42 1.49 13.49 -7.58
C VAL A 42 1.02 14.61 -6.66
N ARG A 43 0.54 15.71 -7.25
CA ARG A 43 0.10 16.90 -6.54
C ARG A 43 -1.44 16.95 -6.48
N ALA A 44 -2.01 16.63 -5.33
CA ALA A 44 -3.45 16.65 -5.09
C ALA A 44 -3.90 18.04 -4.61
N GLY A 45 -4.53 18.81 -5.48
CA GLY A 45 -5.14 20.10 -5.17
C GLY A 45 -6.63 19.98 -4.86
N MET A 46 -7.31 21.15 -4.70
CA MET A 46 -8.74 21.20 -4.41
C MET A 46 -9.61 20.51 -5.49
N PHE A 47 -9.18 20.52 -6.73
CA PHE A 47 -9.88 19.94 -7.88
C PHE A 47 -9.16 18.70 -8.41
N PHE A 48 -8.51 17.96 -7.52
CA PHE A 48 -7.85 16.71 -7.91
C PHE A 48 -8.92 15.67 -8.27
N ASP A 49 -8.88 15.21 -9.51
CA ASP A 49 -9.80 14.21 -10.09
C ASP A 49 -9.11 12.87 -10.35
N GLY A 50 -7.87 12.72 -9.88
CA GLY A 50 -7.02 11.54 -10.04
C GLY A 50 -5.75 11.85 -10.81
N ALA A 51 -4.87 10.86 -10.91
CA ALA A 51 -3.63 10.95 -11.67
C ALA A 51 -3.27 9.59 -12.25
N THR A 52 -2.56 9.59 -13.37
CA THR A 52 -1.95 8.39 -13.94
C THR A 52 -0.45 8.43 -13.70
N VAL A 53 0.09 7.34 -13.16
CA VAL A 53 1.52 7.15 -12.93
C VAL A 53 1.98 6.00 -13.82
N ARG A 54 2.88 6.28 -14.75
CA ARG A 54 3.52 5.25 -15.56
C ARG A 54 4.68 4.67 -14.77
N VAL A 55 4.68 3.35 -14.65
CA VAL A 55 5.76 2.57 -14.04
C VAL A 55 6.44 1.78 -15.14
N SER A 56 7.75 1.86 -15.25
CA SER A 56 8.53 1.08 -16.21
C SER A 56 9.77 0.48 -15.58
N ALA A 57 10.18 -0.67 -16.09
CA ALA A 57 11.35 -1.41 -15.62
C ALA A 57 11.96 -2.24 -16.75
N GLN A 58 13.22 -2.65 -16.59
CA GLN A 58 13.84 -3.67 -17.42
C GLN A 58 13.99 -4.95 -16.63
N VAL A 59 13.34 -6.01 -17.07
CA VAL A 59 13.30 -7.31 -16.37
C VAL A 59 13.89 -8.40 -17.27
N PRO A 60 14.41 -9.50 -16.71
CA PRO A 60 14.82 -10.66 -17.49
C PRO A 60 13.67 -11.23 -18.32
N GLU A 61 13.96 -11.71 -19.52
CA GLU A 61 12.99 -12.34 -20.40
C GLU A 61 12.44 -13.64 -19.77
N GLY A 62 11.16 -13.93 -20.04
CA GLY A 62 10.51 -15.16 -19.56
C GLY A 62 9.92 -15.08 -18.16
N LEU A 63 9.98 -13.91 -17.49
CA LEU A 63 9.30 -13.70 -16.22
C LEU A 63 7.91 -13.13 -16.44
N GLY A 64 6.92 -13.69 -15.73
CA GLY A 64 5.69 -12.99 -15.47
C GLY A 64 5.94 -11.84 -14.48
N VAL A 65 5.29 -10.68 -14.67
CA VAL A 65 5.53 -9.49 -13.84
C VAL A 65 4.25 -9.01 -13.19
N THR A 66 4.32 -8.66 -11.92
CA THR A 66 3.29 -7.88 -11.25
C THR A 66 3.85 -6.57 -10.74
N VAL A 67 3.04 -5.53 -10.84
CA VAL A 67 3.32 -4.20 -10.28
C VAL A 67 2.21 -3.85 -9.31
N SER A 68 2.56 -3.59 -8.06
CA SER A 68 1.59 -3.16 -7.05
C SER A 68 1.92 -1.77 -6.52
N CYS A 69 0.88 -0.96 -6.32
CA CYS A 69 0.95 0.31 -5.62
C CYS A 69 0.29 0.15 -4.25
N VAL A 70 1.07 0.32 -3.20
CA VAL A 70 0.63 0.15 -1.81
C VAL A 70 0.70 1.50 -1.11
N GLY A 71 -0.44 1.97 -0.65
CA GLY A 71 -0.55 3.23 0.10
C GLY A 71 -0.14 3.09 1.57
N PRO A 72 -0.17 4.21 2.31
CA PRO A 72 0.06 4.18 3.75
C PRO A 72 -0.97 3.30 4.45
N GLU A 73 -0.54 2.57 5.47
CA GLU A 73 -1.42 1.78 6.33
C GLU A 73 -2.18 2.68 7.30
N GLY A 74 -3.39 2.27 7.64
CA GLY A 74 -4.24 3.01 8.56
C GLY A 74 -5.30 2.13 9.21
N SER A 75 -6.06 2.72 10.12
CA SER A 75 -7.24 2.12 10.72
C SER A 75 -8.50 2.65 10.04
N VAL A 76 -9.42 1.76 9.73
CA VAL A 76 -10.73 2.10 9.15
C VAL A 76 -11.82 1.55 10.04
N VAL A 77 -12.72 2.43 10.49
CA VAL A 77 -13.90 2.04 11.29
C VAL A 77 -15.11 1.94 10.38
N LEU A 78 -15.72 0.77 10.33
CA LEU A 78 -16.95 0.48 9.59
C LEU A 78 -18.12 0.38 10.56
N ASN A 79 -19.18 1.17 10.30
CA ASN A 79 -20.41 1.09 11.05
C ASN A 79 -21.26 -0.09 10.57
N ARG A 80 -21.50 -1.05 11.45
CA ARG A 80 -22.37 -2.19 11.18
C ARG A 80 -23.83 -1.81 11.38
N LYS A 81 -24.60 -1.91 10.30
CA LYS A 81 -26.05 -1.71 10.36
C LYS A 81 -26.77 -2.99 10.70
N GLY A 82 -27.74 -2.92 11.58
CA GLY A 82 -28.59 -4.05 11.97
C GLY A 82 -29.97 -3.59 12.41
N LYS A 83 -30.90 -4.55 12.55
CA LYS A 83 -32.26 -4.27 13.05
C LYS A 83 -32.26 -4.26 14.57
N ALA A 84 -32.46 -3.11 15.18
CA ALA A 84 -32.78 -3.04 16.61
C ALA A 84 -34.24 -3.41 16.84
N LEU A 85 -34.47 -4.30 17.80
CA LEU A 85 -35.80 -4.85 18.15
C LEU A 85 -36.58 -5.45 16.96
N GLY A 86 -35.85 -5.87 15.89
CA GLY A 86 -36.45 -6.46 14.69
C GLY A 86 -37.14 -5.47 13.73
N LEU A 87 -37.22 -4.18 14.05
CA LEU A 87 -38.05 -3.20 13.33
C LEU A 87 -37.27 -2.06 12.70
N ILE A 88 -36.23 -1.53 13.36
CA ILE A 88 -35.55 -0.31 12.94
C ILE A 88 -34.09 -0.61 12.57
N TRP A 89 -33.68 -0.21 11.35
CA TRP A 89 -32.29 -0.26 10.94
C TRP A 89 -31.49 0.85 11.60
N MET A 90 -30.48 0.48 12.39
CA MET A 90 -29.58 1.42 13.04
C MET A 90 -28.17 0.85 13.15
N ASN A 91 -27.22 1.67 13.56
CA ASN A 91 -25.87 1.20 13.87
C ASN A 91 -25.94 0.31 15.13
N VAL A 92 -25.55 -0.96 14.98
CA VAL A 92 -25.57 -1.96 16.06
C VAL A 92 -24.17 -2.31 16.56
N GLY A 93 -23.14 -1.70 15.99
CA GLY A 93 -21.74 -1.88 16.37
C GLY A 93 -20.78 -1.27 15.36
N GLU A 94 -19.52 -1.30 15.72
CA GLU A 94 -18.41 -0.84 14.89
C GLU A 94 -17.45 -2.00 14.69
N VAL A 95 -16.88 -2.10 13.50
CA VAL A 95 -15.80 -3.03 13.15
C VAL A 95 -14.61 -2.19 12.73
N GLU A 96 -13.50 -2.36 13.41
CA GLU A 96 -12.23 -1.68 13.12
C GLU A 96 -11.30 -2.62 12.36
N ILE A 97 -10.75 -2.14 11.25
CA ILE A 97 -9.79 -2.86 10.40
C ILE A 97 -8.49 -2.07 10.41
N ASP A 98 -7.47 -2.65 11.04
CA ASP A 98 -6.13 -2.07 11.17
C ASP A 98 -5.15 -2.75 10.20
N GLY A 99 -4.12 -2.02 9.77
CA GLY A 99 -3.02 -2.54 8.95
C GLY A 99 -3.37 -2.72 7.48
N ALA A 100 -4.59 -2.33 7.06
CA ALA A 100 -4.94 -2.31 5.65
C ALA A 100 -4.46 -1.02 4.99
N PRO A 101 -3.85 -1.08 3.78
CA PRO A 101 -3.39 0.12 3.08
C PRO A 101 -4.55 1.00 2.64
N ALA A 102 -4.32 2.32 2.62
CA ALA A 102 -5.32 3.28 2.18
C ALA A 102 -5.70 3.11 0.70
N LEU A 103 -4.74 2.67 -0.12
CA LEU A 103 -4.90 2.36 -1.54
C LEU A 103 -4.09 1.11 -1.87
N TYR A 104 -4.66 0.24 -2.71
CA TYR A 104 -4.01 -0.95 -3.22
C TYR A 104 -4.38 -1.19 -4.69
N LEU A 105 -3.43 -0.98 -5.59
CA LEU A 105 -3.60 -1.28 -7.02
C LEU A 105 -2.64 -2.40 -7.39
N LEU A 106 -3.14 -3.45 -8.04
CA LEU A 106 -2.35 -4.58 -8.52
C LEU A 106 -2.54 -4.77 -10.01
N HIS A 107 -1.47 -4.65 -10.75
CA HIS A 107 -1.40 -4.88 -12.19
C HIS A 107 -0.56 -6.12 -12.48
N THR A 108 -1.03 -7.00 -13.33
CA THR A 108 -0.33 -8.24 -13.69
C THR A 108 -0.12 -8.35 -15.19
N SER A 109 0.93 -9.04 -15.61
CA SER A 109 1.11 -9.42 -17.01
C SER A 109 0.09 -10.50 -17.42
N GLY A 110 -0.24 -10.60 -18.71
CA GLY A 110 -1.25 -11.54 -19.21
C GLY A 110 -0.94 -13.02 -18.96
N GLU A 111 0.29 -13.34 -18.64
CA GLU A 111 0.74 -14.71 -18.34
C GLU A 111 0.41 -15.18 -16.91
N LEU A 112 0.05 -14.23 -16.03
CA LEU A 112 -0.35 -14.51 -14.66
C LEU A 112 -1.88 -14.67 -14.59
N GLY A 113 -2.38 -15.86 -14.68
CA GLY A 113 -3.82 -16.11 -14.63
C GLY A 113 -4.16 -17.57 -14.37
N GLY A 114 -4.13 -17.98 -13.12
CA GLY A 114 -4.58 -19.31 -12.70
C GLY A 114 -4.49 -19.49 -11.18
N PRO A 115 -5.13 -20.54 -10.61
CA PRO A 115 -5.15 -20.80 -9.17
C PRO A 115 -3.76 -20.93 -8.53
N ALA A 116 -2.79 -21.46 -9.28
CA ALA A 116 -1.39 -21.56 -8.83
C ALA A 116 -0.74 -20.19 -8.64
N THR A 117 -1.12 -19.22 -9.48
CA THR A 117 -0.63 -17.83 -9.42
C THR A 117 -1.13 -17.10 -8.19
N ASP A 118 -2.39 -17.30 -7.81
CA ASP A 118 -2.96 -16.66 -6.63
C ASP A 118 -2.26 -17.14 -5.34
N SER A 119 -1.88 -18.43 -5.29
CA SER A 119 -1.12 -18.99 -4.18
C SER A 119 0.31 -18.44 -4.13
N ALA A 120 0.99 -18.32 -5.28
CA ALA A 120 2.32 -17.73 -5.37
C ALA A 120 2.31 -16.24 -4.98
N LEU A 121 1.32 -15.48 -5.44
CA LEU A 121 1.13 -14.08 -5.07
C LEU A 121 0.91 -13.93 -3.56
N ALA A 122 0.07 -14.78 -2.97
CA ALA A 122 -0.20 -14.78 -1.54
C ALA A 122 1.06 -15.07 -0.71
N ASN A 123 1.89 -16.03 -1.15
CA ASN A 123 3.16 -16.37 -0.51
C ASN A 123 4.16 -15.20 -0.54
N LEU A 124 4.11 -14.36 -1.56
CA LEU A 124 4.90 -13.13 -1.66
C LEU A 124 4.32 -11.95 -0.90
N GLY A 125 3.19 -12.13 -0.27
CA GLY A 125 2.49 -11.02 0.39
C GLY A 125 1.81 -10.07 -0.59
N VAL A 126 1.43 -10.54 -1.79
CA VAL A 126 0.77 -9.77 -2.85
C VAL A 126 -0.66 -10.27 -3.03
N GLY A 127 -1.58 -9.36 -3.33
CA GLY A 127 -3.00 -9.66 -3.53
C GLY A 127 -3.85 -9.52 -2.27
N TYR A 128 -5.18 -9.64 -2.43
CA TYR A 128 -6.13 -9.41 -1.35
C TYR A 128 -6.03 -10.45 -0.24
N VAL A 129 -5.70 -11.70 -0.55
CA VAL A 129 -5.50 -12.75 0.45
C VAL A 129 -4.34 -12.39 1.39
N ALA A 130 -3.26 -11.86 0.84
CA ALA A 130 -2.12 -11.42 1.64
C ALA A 130 -2.44 -10.17 2.49
N LEU A 131 -3.29 -9.28 1.99
CA LEU A 131 -3.80 -8.14 2.77
C LEU A 131 -4.69 -8.61 3.92
N GLU A 132 -5.57 -9.60 3.70
CA GLU A 132 -6.42 -10.19 4.72
C GLU A 132 -5.59 -10.76 5.88
N HIS A 133 -4.54 -11.52 5.57
CA HIS A 133 -3.65 -12.11 6.58
C HIS A 133 -2.87 -11.09 7.41
N ARG A 134 -2.66 -9.88 6.88
CA ARG A 134 -1.96 -8.79 7.60
C ARG A 134 -2.91 -7.87 8.37
N ALA A 135 -4.14 -7.79 7.92
CA ALA A 135 -5.14 -6.94 8.57
C ALA A 135 -5.56 -7.52 9.94
N THR A 136 -5.71 -6.65 10.93
CA THR A 136 -6.28 -7.00 12.22
C THR A 136 -7.69 -6.44 12.30
N ILE A 137 -8.68 -7.33 12.50
CA ILE A 137 -10.09 -6.94 12.54
C ILE A 137 -10.60 -7.07 13.95
N ARG A 138 -11.19 -5.99 14.49
CA ARG A 138 -11.73 -5.91 15.85
C ARG A 138 -13.22 -5.53 15.84
N GLY A 139 -13.93 -5.83 16.92
CA GLY A 139 -15.35 -5.47 17.07
C GLY A 139 -16.31 -6.41 16.34
N ILE A 140 -15.85 -7.61 15.97
CA ILE A 140 -16.65 -8.62 15.29
C ILE A 140 -17.61 -9.29 16.30
N PRO A 141 -18.88 -9.54 15.94
CA PRO A 141 -19.86 -10.14 16.86
C PRO A 141 -19.69 -11.66 17.05
N GLY A 142 -19.01 -12.35 16.13
CA GLY A 142 -18.83 -13.81 16.14
C GLY A 142 -17.44 -14.23 15.72
N GLU A 143 -16.95 -15.35 16.26
CA GLU A 143 -15.68 -15.94 15.83
C GLU A 143 -15.80 -16.48 14.39
N GLY A 144 -14.77 -16.26 13.57
CA GLY A 144 -14.69 -16.78 12.20
C GLY A 144 -15.40 -15.93 11.13
N GLU A 145 -15.89 -14.75 11.48
CA GLU A 145 -16.50 -13.82 10.53
C GLU A 145 -15.50 -12.81 9.93
N GLU A 146 -14.23 -12.85 10.35
CA GLU A 146 -13.17 -11.92 9.92
C GLU A 146 -13.09 -11.80 8.40
N GLY A 147 -13.02 -12.93 7.70
CA GLY A 147 -12.96 -12.97 6.25
C GLY A 147 -14.20 -12.39 5.55
N HIS A 148 -15.38 -12.45 6.19
CA HIS A 148 -16.57 -11.78 5.66
C HIS A 148 -16.42 -10.27 5.73
N PHE A 149 -16.05 -9.72 6.89
CA PHE A 149 -15.86 -8.28 7.06
C PHE A 149 -14.72 -7.73 6.21
N PHE A 150 -13.65 -8.51 6.02
CA PHE A 150 -12.57 -8.11 5.12
C PHE A 150 -13.04 -8.02 3.66
N ARG A 151 -13.84 -8.97 3.17
CA ARG A 151 -14.41 -8.90 1.81
C ARG A 151 -15.33 -7.70 1.62
N GLU A 152 -16.18 -7.40 2.62
CA GLU A 152 -17.02 -6.19 2.59
C GLU A 152 -16.19 -4.91 2.55
N PHE A 153 -15.11 -4.87 3.32
CA PHE A 153 -14.14 -3.76 3.29
C PHE A 153 -13.48 -3.62 1.91
N VAL A 154 -13.00 -4.72 1.32
CA VAL A 154 -12.43 -4.72 -0.04
C VAL A 154 -13.45 -4.20 -1.05
N SER A 155 -14.69 -4.69 -1.01
CA SER A 155 -15.76 -4.25 -1.90
C SER A 155 -16.04 -2.75 -1.77
N LEU A 156 -16.03 -2.21 -0.55
CA LEU A 156 -16.15 -0.77 -0.31
C LEU A 156 -15.00 0.00 -0.94
N LYS A 157 -13.75 -0.45 -0.73
CA LYS A 157 -12.56 0.16 -1.32
C LYS A 157 -12.54 0.09 -2.84
N GLU A 158 -13.01 -1.01 -3.42
CA GLU A 158 -13.17 -1.17 -4.87
C GLU A 158 -14.22 -0.22 -5.43
N SER A 159 -15.36 -0.04 -4.74
CA SER A 159 -16.38 0.91 -5.15
C SER A 159 -15.89 2.36 -5.14
N ASP A 160 -14.92 2.68 -4.30
CA ASP A 160 -14.23 3.97 -4.24
C ASP A 160 -13.07 4.09 -5.24
N GLY A 161 -12.74 3.00 -5.94
CA GLY A 161 -11.60 2.90 -6.86
C GLY A 161 -10.24 2.87 -6.16
N LEU A 162 -10.22 2.76 -4.82
CA LEU A 162 -8.99 2.71 -4.02
C LEU A 162 -8.30 1.36 -4.06
N TYR A 163 -9.09 0.29 -4.32
CA TYR A 163 -8.56 -1.07 -4.52
C TYR A 163 -8.93 -1.53 -5.92
N SER A 164 -7.98 -2.14 -6.60
CA SER A 164 -8.23 -2.79 -7.90
C SER A 164 -7.18 -3.82 -8.23
N THR A 165 -7.60 -4.86 -8.96
CA THR A 165 -6.70 -5.84 -9.57
C THR A 165 -6.99 -5.88 -11.07
N SER A 166 -5.96 -5.65 -11.88
CA SER A 166 -6.04 -5.60 -13.34
C SER A 166 -5.11 -6.63 -13.96
N ALA A 167 -5.68 -7.70 -14.47
CA ALA A 167 -4.92 -8.72 -15.18
C ALA A 167 -4.59 -8.27 -16.62
N GLY A 168 -3.40 -8.65 -17.12
CA GLY A 168 -2.97 -8.32 -18.48
C GLY A 168 -2.69 -6.83 -18.72
N SER A 169 -2.53 -6.04 -17.68
CA SER A 169 -2.32 -4.59 -17.77
C SER A 169 -0.85 -4.18 -17.71
N VAL A 170 0.05 -5.13 -17.49
CA VAL A 170 1.50 -4.91 -17.65
C VAL A 170 1.88 -5.29 -19.06
N GLU A 171 2.26 -4.29 -19.85
CA GLU A 171 2.71 -4.45 -21.22
C GLU A 171 4.21 -4.72 -21.27
N SER A 172 4.68 -5.39 -22.33
CA SER A 172 6.09 -5.72 -22.50
C SER A 172 6.55 -5.47 -23.93
N GLU A 173 7.76 -4.96 -24.06
CA GLU A 173 8.45 -4.74 -25.33
C GLU A 173 9.85 -5.38 -25.29
N PRO A 174 10.34 -5.97 -26.40
CA PRO A 174 11.70 -6.50 -26.44
C PRO A 174 12.73 -5.44 -26.07
N GLY A 175 13.62 -5.77 -25.15
CA GLY A 175 14.75 -4.95 -24.74
C GLY A 175 16.06 -5.40 -25.37
N ALA A 176 17.19 -5.02 -24.79
CA ALA A 176 18.52 -5.45 -25.20
C ALA A 176 18.96 -6.69 -24.41
N GLU A 177 19.70 -7.60 -25.06
CA GLU A 177 20.46 -8.68 -24.41
C GLU A 177 19.70 -9.56 -23.42
N GLY A 178 18.52 -10.13 -23.81
CA GLY A 178 17.75 -11.02 -22.93
C GLY A 178 16.98 -10.29 -21.84
N MET A 179 16.84 -8.97 -21.95
CA MET A 179 15.97 -8.16 -21.11
C MET A 179 14.72 -7.76 -21.87
N VAL A 180 13.63 -7.57 -21.14
CA VAL A 180 12.35 -7.07 -21.65
C VAL A 180 12.03 -5.78 -20.90
N ARG A 181 11.64 -4.75 -21.61
CA ARG A 181 11.06 -3.56 -20.99
C ARG A 181 9.60 -3.82 -20.69
N VAL A 182 9.23 -3.72 -19.42
CA VAL A 182 7.84 -3.79 -18.98
C VAL A 182 7.36 -2.43 -18.55
N TRP A 183 6.08 -2.14 -18.76
CA TRP A 183 5.47 -0.91 -18.29
C TRP A 183 3.97 -1.07 -18.03
N THR A 184 3.46 -0.23 -17.14
CA THR A 184 2.03 -0.18 -16.83
C THR A 184 1.63 1.23 -16.39
N GLU A 185 0.35 1.54 -16.49
CA GLU A 185 -0.22 2.82 -16.06
C GLU A 185 -1.13 2.61 -14.85
N LEU A 186 -0.65 3.02 -13.68
CA LEU A 186 -1.41 3.00 -12.44
C LEU A 186 -2.29 4.25 -12.35
N ARG A 187 -3.60 4.07 -12.31
CA ARG A 187 -4.55 5.17 -12.18
C ARG A 187 -4.94 5.37 -10.71
N LEU A 188 -4.43 6.44 -10.13
CA LEU A 188 -4.79 6.89 -8.78
C LEU A 188 -6.15 7.61 -8.84
N PRO A 189 -7.16 7.19 -8.08
CA PRO A 189 -8.48 7.85 -8.09
C PRO A 189 -8.47 9.20 -7.37
N ALA A 190 -9.52 9.99 -7.56
CA ALA A 190 -9.69 11.29 -6.90
C ALA A 190 -9.69 11.21 -5.36
N LYS A 191 -10.09 10.07 -4.79
CA LYS A 191 -10.12 9.82 -3.34
C LYS A 191 -8.76 9.37 -2.76
N THR A 192 -7.70 9.36 -3.56
CA THR A 192 -6.35 8.97 -3.10
C THR A 192 -5.87 9.89 -1.97
N PRO A 193 -5.62 9.38 -0.75
CA PRO A 193 -5.13 10.20 0.35
C PRO A 193 -3.70 10.71 0.08
N PRO A 194 -3.32 11.89 0.57
CA PRO A 194 -1.93 12.30 0.57
C PRO A 194 -1.09 11.39 1.47
N GLY A 195 0.16 11.14 1.07
CA GLY A 195 1.05 10.26 1.79
C GLY A 195 2.18 9.68 0.94
N GLU A 196 2.93 8.77 1.53
CA GLU A 196 3.98 8.03 0.85
C GLU A 196 3.46 6.65 0.43
N TYR A 197 3.61 6.35 -0.83
CA TYR A 197 3.21 5.12 -1.48
C TYR A 197 4.43 4.33 -1.89
N ARG A 198 4.33 3.02 -1.93
CA ARG A 198 5.38 2.14 -2.43
C ARG A 198 4.89 1.42 -3.67
N ILE A 199 5.65 1.56 -4.74
CA ILE A 199 5.49 0.75 -5.95
C ILE A 199 6.42 -0.43 -5.81
N LEU A 200 5.88 -1.64 -5.92
CA LEU A 200 6.63 -2.89 -5.82
C LEU A 200 6.46 -3.67 -7.12
N ALA A 201 7.56 -4.12 -7.69
CA ALA A 201 7.55 -5.04 -8.83
C ALA A 201 8.02 -6.42 -8.39
N HIS A 202 7.23 -7.45 -8.70
CA HIS A 202 7.59 -8.85 -8.47
C HIS A 202 7.69 -9.56 -9.80
N GLY A 203 8.66 -10.47 -9.91
CA GLY A 203 8.83 -11.38 -11.02
C GLY A 203 8.45 -12.80 -10.63
N PHE A 204 7.87 -13.54 -11.56
CA PHE A 204 7.44 -14.93 -11.34
C PHE A 204 8.00 -15.83 -12.42
N ALA A 205 8.56 -16.96 -11.98
CA ALA A 205 8.97 -18.07 -12.83
C ALA A 205 8.21 -19.32 -12.38
N GLY A 206 7.05 -19.58 -12.97
CA GLY A 206 6.14 -20.62 -12.48
C GLY A 206 5.49 -20.26 -11.15
N GLU A 207 5.68 -21.09 -10.11
CA GLU A 207 5.17 -20.86 -8.76
C GLU A 207 6.14 -20.06 -7.88
N ASP A 208 7.39 -19.92 -8.31
CA ASP A 208 8.41 -19.16 -7.59
C ASP A 208 8.35 -17.69 -7.98
N GLY A 209 8.31 -16.85 -6.97
CA GLY A 209 8.24 -15.40 -7.16
C GLY A 209 9.28 -14.68 -6.32
N THR A 210 9.74 -13.54 -6.79
CA THR A 210 10.71 -12.71 -6.08
C THR A 210 10.40 -11.23 -6.25
N LEU A 211 10.77 -10.43 -5.26
CA LEU A 211 10.74 -8.97 -5.37
C LEU A 211 11.87 -8.53 -6.31
N LEU A 212 11.52 -7.92 -7.44
CA LEU A 212 12.47 -7.38 -8.40
C LEU A 212 12.97 -6.00 -8.00
N GLY A 213 12.06 -5.15 -7.50
CA GLY A 213 12.42 -3.80 -7.10
C GLY A 213 11.29 -3.04 -6.44
N SER A 214 11.65 -1.89 -5.87
CA SER A 214 10.68 -0.97 -5.26
C SER A 214 11.05 0.48 -5.52
N ALA A 215 10.04 1.35 -5.64
CA ALA A 215 10.24 2.78 -5.78
C ALA A 215 9.19 3.55 -4.96
N PRO A 216 9.57 4.67 -4.32
CA PRO A 216 8.64 5.53 -3.62
C PRO A 216 7.86 6.42 -4.58
N LEU A 217 6.56 6.57 -4.34
CA LEU A 217 5.69 7.53 -5.00
C LEU A 217 5.11 8.46 -3.93
N ARG A 218 5.20 9.76 -4.13
CA ARG A 218 4.65 10.75 -3.20
C ARG A 218 3.34 11.33 -3.73
N VAL A 219 2.31 11.33 -2.89
CA VAL A 219 1.09 12.11 -3.14
C VAL A 219 1.05 13.24 -2.12
N VAL A 220 1.23 14.47 -2.61
CA VAL A 220 1.31 15.67 -1.76
C VAL A 220 0.08 16.54 -1.95
N GLN A 221 -0.48 17.00 -0.83
CA GLN A 221 -1.58 17.95 -0.86
C GLN A 221 -1.04 19.35 -1.17
N VAL A 222 -1.61 20.03 -2.16
CA VAL A 222 -1.16 21.35 -2.60
C VAL A 222 -2.29 22.37 -2.66
N GLY A 223 -1.93 23.66 -2.67
CA GLY A 223 -2.86 24.77 -2.82
C GLY A 223 -3.61 25.11 -1.51
N MET A 224 -4.82 25.63 -1.63
CA MET A 224 -5.60 26.14 -0.49
C MET A 224 -5.88 25.06 0.57
N ALA A 225 -6.12 23.82 0.16
CA ALA A 225 -6.36 22.72 1.09
C ALA A 225 -5.13 22.44 1.97
N ALA A 226 -3.93 22.43 1.40
CA ALA A 226 -2.68 22.30 2.15
C ALA A 226 -2.47 23.48 3.10
N SER A 227 -2.72 24.71 2.64
CA SER A 227 -2.56 25.92 3.48
C SER A 227 -3.52 25.92 4.67
N ILE A 228 -4.77 25.52 4.49
CA ILE A 228 -5.75 25.43 5.58
C ILE A 228 -5.34 24.30 6.55
N HIS A 229 -4.92 23.15 6.03
CA HIS A 229 -4.46 22.02 6.85
C HIS A 229 -3.25 22.42 7.72
N ASN A 230 -2.23 23.02 7.11
CA ASN A 230 -1.03 23.47 7.83
C ASN A 230 -1.35 24.56 8.86
N LEU A 231 -2.23 25.51 8.50
CA LEU A 231 -2.68 26.54 9.43
C LEU A 231 -3.43 25.94 10.64
N ALA A 232 -4.25 24.91 10.41
CA ALA A 232 -5.01 24.27 11.47
C ALA A 232 -4.14 23.40 12.38
N THR A 233 -3.12 22.74 11.83
CA THR A 233 -2.25 21.78 12.57
C THR A 233 -1.05 22.47 13.23
N GLU A 234 -0.39 23.40 12.52
CA GLU A 234 0.83 24.05 12.99
C GLU A 234 0.54 25.35 13.74
N HIS A 235 -0.56 26.05 13.39
CA HIS A 235 -0.92 27.36 13.93
C HIS A 235 -2.39 27.42 14.38
N GLY A 236 -2.83 26.44 15.18
CA GLY A 236 -4.24 26.30 15.59
C GLY A 236 -4.85 27.55 16.21
N LEU A 237 -4.09 28.37 16.94
CA LEU A 237 -4.55 29.64 17.50
C LEU A 237 -4.89 30.64 16.38
N LEU A 238 -4.01 30.78 15.38
CA LEU A 238 -4.24 31.66 14.24
C LEU A 238 -5.43 31.18 13.40
N TYR A 239 -5.57 29.87 13.21
CA TYR A 239 -6.72 29.28 12.54
C TYR A 239 -8.03 29.62 13.27
N GLY A 240 -8.06 29.49 14.60
CA GLY A 240 -9.25 29.85 15.41
C GLY A 240 -9.63 31.32 15.30
N ILE A 241 -8.66 32.23 15.38
CA ILE A 241 -8.88 33.67 15.21
C ILE A 241 -9.42 33.98 13.81
N LEU A 242 -8.80 33.40 12.76
CA LEU A 242 -9.21 33.58 11.38
C LEU A 242 -10.65 33.08 11.16
N ALA A 243 -11.01 31.92 11.70
CA ALA A 243 -12.36 31.37 11.61
C ALA A 243 -13.42 32.30 12.23
N VAL A 244 -13.12 32.87 13.40
CA VAL A 244 -14.01 33.85 14.06
C VAL A 244 -14.18 35.11 13.20
N VAL A 245 -13.08 35.66 12.66
CA VAL A 245 -13.13 36.84 11.79
C VAL A 245 -13.97 36.57 10.54
N VAL A 246 -13.76 35.43 9.89
CA VAL A 246 -14.55 35.04 8.71
C VAL A 246 -16.02 34.89 9.06
N ALA A 247 -16.36 34.26 10.19
CA ALA A 247 -17.74 34.12 10.64
C ALA A 247 -18.42 35.48 10.88
N ILE A 248 -17.72 36.43 11.50
CA ILE A 248 -18.23 37.80 11.72
C ILE A 248 -18.46 38.50 10.37
N VAL A 249 -17.50 38.45 9.45
CA VAL A 249 -17.64 39.11 8.14
C VAL A 249 -18.79 38.51 7.34
N VAL A 250 -18.90 37.18 7.27
CA VAL A 250 -20.01 36.51 6.59
C VAL A 250 -21.34 36.82 7.23
N GLY A 251 -21.42 36.83 8.57
CA GLY A 251 -22.62 37.20 9.31
C GLY A 251 -23.06 38.64 9.03
N LEU A 252 -22.13 39.61 9.02
CA LEU A 252 -22.42 41.00 8.68
C LEU A 252 -22.88 41.15 7.23
N LEU A 253 -22.19 40.53 6.27
CA LEU A 253 -22.58 40.55 4.86
C LEU A 253 -23.98 39.99 4.66
N THR A 254 -24.27 38.87 5.27
CA THR A 254 -25.59 38.21 5.22
C THR A 254 -26.65 39.14 5.83
N GLY A 255 -26.38 39.73 7.00
CA GLY A 255 -27.30 40.69 7.66
C GLY A 255 -27.60 41.92 6.80
N VAL A 256 -26.58 42.48 6.12
CA VAL A 256 -26.77 43.63 5.21
C VAL A 256 -27.58 43.22 3.98
N LEU A 257 -27.28 42.09 3.34
CA LEU A 257 -27.98 41.61 2.15
C LEU A 257 -29.45 41.33 2.42
N PHE A 258 -29.77 40.66 3.51
CA PHE A 258 -31.18 40.41 3.90
C PHE A 258 -31.87 41.60 4.51
N GLY A 259 -31.13 42.49 5.23
CA GLY A 259 -31.68 43.75 5.78
C GLY A 259 -32.07 44.75 4.69
N LEU A 260 -31.36 44.79 3.55
CA LEU A 260 -31.73 45.63 2.40
C LEU A 260 -32.98 45.11 1.66
N GLY A 261 -33.24 43.80 1.69
CA GLY A 261 -34.43 43.21 1.09
C GLY A 261 -35.72 43.50 1.83
N SER A 262 -35.67 43.71 3.14
CA SER A 262 -36.84 43.98 4.02
C SER A 262 -37.43 45.37 3.89
N LYS A 263 -36.72 46.36 3.34
CA LYS A 263 -37.20 47.75 3.20
C LYS A 263 -38.05 48.01 1.97
N LYS A 264 -38.36 47.04 1.12
CA LYS A 264 -39.20 47.21 -0.08
C LYS A 264 -40.60 46.59 0.02
N ALA A 265 -41.02 46.16 1.20
CA ALA A 265 -42.35 45.58 1.41
C ALA A 265 -43.21 46.41 2.34
N HIS A 266 -43.34 47.76 2.07
CA HIS A 266 -44.41 48.61 2.59
C HIS A 266 -44.80 49.64 1.54
#